data_4e8e20d7f6724ddf7c07986adbe2fa64
#
_entry.id   4e8e20d7f6724ddf7c07986adbe2fa64
#
_cell.length_a   1.000
_cell.length_b   1.000
_cell.length_c   1.000
_cell.angle_alpha   90.00
_cell.angle_beta   90.00
_cell.angle_gamma   90.00
#
_symmetry.space_group_name_H-M   'P 1'
#
loop_
_entity.id
_entity.type
_entity.pdbx_description
1 polymer ?
#
loop_
_entity_poly.entity_id
_entity_poly.type
_entity_poly.pdbx_seq_one_letter_code
_entity_poly.pdbx_strand_id
1 'polypeptide(L)'
;NMIFNRFKFSRDIGIDLGTANTLIHVSGKGVVLQEPSVVALDLEEGVPLAVGEDAKLMLGRTPGNIRAVRPLKDGVIADFDAAEQMLKMFIQKSNEGRGIIAPRLVIGIPSGVTSVERRAVREAGLAGAREVHLIDEPVAAAIGASLPVTEPIGTMIVDIGGGTTEVAVLSLGGTVLSESVRVAGDEINDSIATYLKKVHNLVVGERTAEDIKIKIGSAFPNDDFDKTSIEVRGLHLLS
;
A
#
# COMPACT_ATOMS: atom_id res chain seq x y z
N ASN A 1 25.83 -32.35 -4.07
CA ASN A 1 24.54 -31.81 -3.55
C ASN A 1 24.14 -30.46 -4.13
N MET A 2 24.56 -30.16 -5.37
CA MET A 2 24.27 -28.84 -6.02
C MET A 2 23.11 -28.87 -7.02
N ILE A 3 22.45 -29.99 -7.23
CA ILE A 3 21.40 -30.14 -8.29
C ILE A 3 19.99 -29.96 -7.77
N PHE A 4 19.74 -30.16 -6.47
CA PHE A 4 18.38 -30.04 -5.89
C PHE A 4 17.91 -28.61 -5.58
N ASN A 5 18.79 -27.60 -5.66
CA ASN A 5 18.42 -26.20 -5.35
C ASN A 5 17.85 -25.42 -6.54
N ARG A 6 17.70 -26.07 -7.70
CA ARG A 6 17.27 -25.42 -8.96
C ARG A 6 15.77 -25.57 -9.27
N PHE A 7 15.04 -26.36 -8.49
CA PHE A 7 13.59 -26.56 -8.64
C PHE A 7 12.86 -26.14 -7.35
N LYS A 8 12.85 -24.84 -7.03
CA LYS A 8 11.80 -24.31 -6.16
C LYS A 8 10.51 -24.26 -6.98
N PHE A 9 9.69 -25.29 -6.86
CA PHE A 9 8.39 -25.42 -7.54
C PHE A 9 7.37 -24.36 -7.08
N SER A 10 7.61 -23.71 -5.96
CA SER A 10 6.79 -22.65 -5.37
C SER A 10 7.69 -21.54 -4.82
N ARG A 11 7.27 -20.30 -4.94
CA ARG A 11 7.98 -19.14 -4.39
C ARG A 11 7.24 -18.61 -3.16
N ASP A 12 8.01 -18.11 -2.19
CA ASP A 12 7.48 -17.37 -1.06
C ASP A 12 7.47 -15.90 -1.43
N ILE A 13 6.32 -15.26 -1.24
CA ILE A 13 6.06 -13.86 -1.60
C ILE A 13 5.65 -13.11 -0.34
N GLY A 14 6.34 -12.02 -0.04
CA GLY A 14 5.91 -11.03 0.94
C GLY A 14 5.14 -9.91 0.23
N ILE A 15 4.01 -9.52 0.78
CA ILE A 15 3.19 -8.41 0.28
C ILE A 15 2.98 -7.41 1.41
N ASP A 16 3.37 -6.17 1.15
CA ASP A 16 2.91 -5.01 1.89
C ASP A 16 1.70 -4.45 1.14
N LEU A 17 0.52 -4.63 1.73
CA LEU A 17 -0.75 -4.27 1.11
C LEU A 17 -1.22 -2.91 1.62
N GLY A 18 -0.48 -1.87 1.27
CA GLY A 18 -0.76 -0.51 1.73
C GLY A 18 -1.94 0.17 1.03
N THR A 19 -2.56 1.13 1.69
CA THR A 19 -3.66 1.95 1.16
C THR A 19 -3.26 2.68 -0.12
N ALA A 20 -2.09 3.30 -0.14
CA ALA A 20 -1.59 4.06 -1.29
C ALA A 20 -0.84 3.19 -2.30
N ASN A 21 0.05 2.33 -1.84
CA ASN A 21 0.90 1.50 -2.69
C ASN A 21 0.96 0.06 -2.17
N THR A 22 1.04 -0.89 -3.09
CA THR A 22 1.32 -2.30 -2.81
C THR A 22 2.76 -2.60 -3.22
N LEU A 23 3.48 -3.28 -2.34
CA LEU A 23 4.86 -3.70 -2.56
C LEU A 23 4.95 -5.23 -2.48
N ILE A 24 5.63 -5.83 -3.45
CA ILE A 24 5.81 -7.29 -3.50
C ILE A 24 7.30 -7.63 -3.50
N HIS A 25 7.67 -8.44 -2.53
CA HIS A 25 8.98 -9.04 -2.39
C HIS A 25 8.91 -10.54 -2.70
N VAL A 26 9.76 -11.03 -3.59
CA VAL A 26 9.88 -12.46 -3.92
C VAL A 26 11.17 -13.01 -3.32
N SER A 27 11.05 -14.11 -2.58
CA SER A 27 12.19 -14.77 -1.96
C SER A 27 13.30 -15.09 -2.98
N GLY A 28 14.51 -14.58 -2.71
CA GLY A 28 15.68 -14.71 -3.58
C GLY A 28 15.75 -13.75 -4.77
N LYS A 29 14.77 -12.87 -4.94
CA LYS A 29 14.80 -11.81 -5.98
C LYS A 29 14.76 -10.39 -5.38
N GLY A 30 14.30 -10.22 -4.13
CA GLY A 30 14.07 -8.91 -3.53
C GLY A 30 12.71 -8.33 -3.91
N VAL A 31 12.59 -7.00 -3.83
CA VAL A 31 11.39 -6.27 -4.26
C VAL A 31 11.28 -6.32 -5.78
N VAL A 32 10.19 -6.88 -6.28
CA VAL A 32 9.94 -7.09 -7.71
C VAL A 32 8.81 -6.22 -8.25
N LEU A 33 7.97 -5.67 -7.35
CA LEU A 33 6.86 -4.81 -7.69
C LEU A 33 6.65 -3.77 -6.60
N GLN A 34 6.47 -2.53 -7.01
CA GLN A 34 6.04 -1.42 -6.18
C GLN A 34 5.13 -0.55 -7.02
N GLU A 35 3.84 -0.64 -6.80
CA GLU A 35 2.84 0.03 -7.62
C GLU A 35 1.69 0.57 -6.77
N PRO A 36 0.96 1.59 -7.25
CA PRO A 36 -0.25 2.09 -6.59
C PRO A 36 -1.28 0.99 -6.34
N SER A 37 -1.93 1.01 -5.18
CA SER A 37 -3.02 0.11 -4.83
C SER A 37 -4.31 0.53 -5.54
N VAL A 38 -4.33 0.40 -6.86
CA VAL A 38 -5.43 0.79 -7.75
C VAL A 38 -5.73 -0.35 -8.72
N VAL A 39 -6.99 -0.58 -9.01
CA VAL A 39 -7.46 -1.52 -10.03
C VAL A 39 -8.54 -0.87 -10.89
N ALA A 40 -8.53 -1.15 -12.18
CA ALA A 40 -9.59 -0.80 -13.11
C ALA A 40 -10.34 -2.07 -13.52
N LEU A 41 -11.66 -2.05 -13.36
CA LEU A 41 -12.57 -3.16 -13.60
C LEU A 41 -13.53 -2.82 -14.72
N ASP A 42 -13.78 -3.79 -15.62
CA ASP A 42 -14.94 -3.75 -16.50
C ASP A 42 -16.19 -4.07 -15.69
N LEU A 43 -17.20 -3.22 -15.73
CA LEU A 43 -18.44 -3.38 -14.96
C LEU A 43 -19.41 -4.38 -15.59
N GLU A 44 -19.29 -4.65 -16.88
CA GLU A 44 -20.18 -5.58 -17.60
C GLU A 44 -19.67 -7.03 -17.44
N GLU A 45 -18.36 -7.21 -17.56
CA GLU A 45 -17.72 -8.53 -17.48
C GLU A 45 -17.22 -8.88 -16.08
N GLY A 46 -17.06 -7.88 -15.19
CA GLY A 46 -16.52 -8.06 -13.84
C GLY A 46 -15.04 -8.46 -13.81
N VAL A 47 -14.31 -8.20 -14.91
CA VAL A 47 -12.91 -8.59 -15.04
C VAL A 47 -11.97 -7.39 -14.85
N PRO A 48 -10.77 -7.61 -14.29
CA PRO A 48 -9.79 -6.56 -14.18
C PRO A 48 -9.15 -6.24 -15.53
N LEU A 49 -9.09 -4.94 -15.88
CA LEU A 49 -8.50 -4.42 -17.11
C LEU A 49 -7.06 -3.94 -16.88
N ALA A 50 -6.80 -3.31 -15.74
CA ALA A 50 -5.50 -2.77 -15.39
C ALA A 50 -5.30 -2.76 -13.87
N VAL A 51 -4.04 -2.70 -13.44
CA VAL A 51 -3.66 -2.61 -12.04
C VAL A 51 -2.44 -1.71 -11.87
N GLY A 52 -2.31 -1.09 -10.70
CA GLY A 52 -1.15 -0.28 -10.37
C GLY A 52 -1.13 1.06 -11.11
N GLU A 53 0.03 1.42 -11.67
CA GLU A 53 0.22 2.72 -12.33
C GLU A 53 -0.73 2.89 -13.52
N ASP A 54 -0.94 1.85 -14.32
CA ASP A 54 -1.86 1.89 -15.46
C ASP A 54 -3.30 2.19 -15.01
N ALA A 55 -3.77 1.57 -13.94
CA ALA A 55 -5.08 1.83 -13.37
C ALA A 55 -5.15 3.22 -12.71
N LYS A 56 -4.06 3.69 -12.07
CA LYS A 56 -3.98 5.04 -11.48
C LYS A 56 -4.19 6.13 -12.52
N LEU A 57 -3.67 5.96 -13.74
CA LEU A 57 -3.89 6.90 -14.85
C LEU A 57 -5.36 6.99 -15.28
N MET A 58 -6.15 5.96 -14.99
CA MET A 58 -7.57 5.87 -15.33
C MET A 58 -8.49 6.50 -14.27
N LEU A 59 -8.01 6.76 -13.06
CA LEU A 59 -8.81 7.36 -11.97
C LEU A 59 -9.45 8.69 -12.41
N GLY A 60 -10.78 8.75 -12.28
CA GLY A 60 -11.58 9.94 -12.66
C GLY A 60 -11.66 10.25 -14.15
N ARG A 61 -11.22 9.32 -15.01
CA ARG A 61 -11.18 9.49 -16.48
C ARG A 61 -11.76 8.31 -17.25
N THR A 62 -12.45 7.40 -16.57
CA THR A 62 -13.00 6.19 -17.19
C THR A 62 -14.35 6.45 -17.84
N PRO A 63 -14.66 5.80 -18.99
CA PRO A 63 -16.03 5.72 -19.52
C PRO A 63 -16.93 4.94 -18.54
N GLY A 64 -18.25 5.09 -18.68
CA GLY A 64 -19.23 4.58 -17.71
C GLY A 64 -19.25 3.07 -17.46
N ASN A 65 -18.67 2.28 -18.37
CA ASN A 65 -18.54 0.83 -18.23
C ASN A 65 -17.24 0.39 -17.54
N ILE A 66 -16.33 1.33 -17.21
CA ILE A 66 -15.07 1.03 -16.52
C ILE A 66 -15.04 1.76 -15.18
N ARG A 67 -14.67 1.05 -14.12
CA ARG A 67 -14.50 1.61 -12.77
C ARG A 67 -13.05 1.45 -12.32
N ALA A 68 -12.33 2.57 -12.21
CA ALA A 68 -11.01 2.59 -11.56
C ALA A 68 -11.18 3.00 -10.08
N VAL A 69 -10.69 2.17 -9.16
CA VAL A 69 -10.88 2.36 -7.72
C VAL A 69 -9.63 2.01 -6.92
N ARG A 70 -9.54 2.59 -5.71
CA ARG A 70 -8.65 2.16 -4.64
C ARG A 70 -9.41 1.18 -3.75
N PRO A 71 -9.08 -0.10 -3.73
CA PRO A 71 -9.84 -1.09 -2.95
C PRO A 71 -9.53 -1.04 -1.45
N LEU A 72 -8.45 -0.35 -1.05
CA LEU A 72 -8.08 -0.16 0.34
C LEU A 72 -8.30 1.28 0.78
N LYS A 73 -8.75 1.44 2.01
CA LYS A 73 -8.92 2.73 2.67
C LYS A 73 -8.57 2.58 4.15
N ASP A 74 -7.81 3.53 4.68
CA ASP A 74 -7.46 3.57 6.12
C ASP A 74 -6.84 2.24 6.61
N GLY A 75 -6.00 1.60 5.78
CA GLY A 75 -5.33 0.34 6.10
C GLY A 75 -6.20 -0.92 5.98
N VAL A 76 -7.45 -0.81 5.54
CA VAL A 76 -8.37 -1.96 5.45
C VAL A 76 -8.98 -2.11 4.05
N ILE A 77 -9.48 -3.31 3.75
CA ILE A 77 -10.21 -3.57 2.51
C ILE A 77 -11.59 -2.92 2.59
N ALA A 78 -11.83 -1.92 1.73
CA ALA A 78 -13.10 -1.24 1.57
C ALA A 78 -13.96 -1.85 0.44
N ASP A 79 -13.31 -2.47 -0.56
CA ASP A 79 -13.97 -3.16 -1.68
C ASP A 79 -13.28 -4.52 -1.87
N PHE A 80 -13.94 -5.59 -1.40
CA PHE A 80 -13.36 -6.93 -1.37
C PHE A 80 -13.09 -7.48 -2.77
N ASP A 81 -14.06 -7.37 -3.68
CA ASP A 81 -13.93 -7.92 -5.03
C ASP A 81 -12.81 -7.22 -5.81
N ALA A 82 -12.74 -5.91 -5.68
CA ALA A 82 -11.66 -5.12 -6.28
C ALA A 82 -10.28 -5.46 -5.68
N ALA A 83 -10.19 -5.67 -4.36
CA ALA A 83 -8.94 -6.06 -3.69
C ALA A 83 -8.47 -7.46 -4.11
N GLU A 84 -9.39 -8.42 -4.22
CA GLU A 84 -9.12 -9.77 -4.70
C GLU A 84 -8.54 -9.74 -6.13
N GLN A 85 -9.20 -9.03 -7.05
CA GLN A 85 -8.75 -8.91 -8.43
C GLN A 85 -7.39 -8.20 -8.53
N MET A 86 -7.20 -7.13 -7.75
CA MET A 86 -5.92 -6.42 -7.68
C MET A 86 -4.78 -7.33 -7.22
N LEU A 87 -4.96 -8.03 -6.11
CA LEU A 87 -3.97 -8.96 -5.56
C LEU A 87 -3.63 -10.06 -6.55
N LYS A 88 -4.64 -10.65 -7.17
CA LYS A 88 -4.46 -11.70 -8.19
C LYS A 88 -3.61 -11.22 -9.36
N MET A 89 -3.87 -10.02 -9.89
CA MET A 89 -3.07 -9.43 -10.96
C MET A 89 -1.65 -9.12 -10.52
N PHE A 90 -1.45 -8.55 -9.33
CA PHE A 90 -0.12 -8.27 -8.80
C PHE A 90 0.70 -9.54 -8.58
N ILE A 91 0.10 -10.61 -8.06
CA ILE A 91 0.75 -11.91 -7.89
C ILE A 91 1.13 -12.49 -9.26
N GLN A 92 0.26 -12.42 -10.25
CA GLN A 92 0.56 -12.86 -11.62
C GLN A 92 1.69 -12.06 -12.25
N LYS A 93 1.67 -10.74 -12.11
CA LYS A 93 2.71 -9.82 -12.60
C LYS A 93 4.07 -10.10 -11.94
N SER A 94 4.08 -10.36 -10.64
CA SER A 94 5.30 -10.68 -9.87
C SER A 94 5.91 -12.04 -10.19
N ASN A 95 5.08 -13.00 -10.62
CA ASN A 95 5.51 -14.38 -10.92
C ASN A 95 6.04 -14.58 -12.35
N GLU A 96 5.95 -13.58 -13.23
CA GLU A 96 6.33 -13.67 -14.66
C GLU A 96 5.74 -14.90 -15.37
N GLY A 97 4.60 -15.41 -14.92
CA GLY A 97 3.91 -16.56 -15.50
C GLY A 97 4.66 -17.91 -15.39
N ARG A 98 5.73 -18.02 -14.60
CA ARG A 98 6.62 -19.20 -14.57
C ARG A 98 6.46 -20.15 -13.38
N GLY A 99 5.42 -20.01 -12.58
CA GLY A 99 5.20 -20.90 -11.42
C GLY A 99 4.22 -22.03 -11.77
N ILE A 100 4.63 -23.30 -11.65
CA ILE A 100 3.76 -24.48 -11.79
C ILE A 100 2.86 -24.63 -10.56
N ILE A 101 3.30 -24.14 -9.40
CA ILE A 101 2.58 -24.22 -8.12
C ILE A 101 2.33 -22.80 -7.63
N ALA A 102 1.11 -22.54 -7.18
CA ALA A 102 0.72 -21.26 -6.58
C ALA A 102 1.62 -20.92 -5.37
N PRO A 103 2.00 -19.64 -5.17
CA PRO A 103 2.92 -19.22 -4.13
C PRO A 103 2.32 -19.37 -2.72
N ARG A 104 3.21 -19.30 -1.70
CA ARG A 104 2.83 -18.96 -0.32
C ARG A 104 2.98 -17.46 -0.15
N LEU A 105 2.03 -16.83 0.53
CA LEU A 105 2.07 -15.41 0.82
C LEU A 105 2.27 -15.15 2.31
N VAL A 106 3.03 -14.11 2.59
CA VAL A 106 3.01 -13.40 3.88
C VAL A 106 2.53 -11.98 3.57
N ILE A 107 1.41 -11.57 4.16
CA ILE A 107 0.81 -10.25 3.92
C ILE A 107 0.86 -9.44 5.20
N GLY A 108 1.41 -8.22 5.11
CA GLY A 108 1.35 -7.21 6.17
C GLY A 108 -0.09 -6.75 6.40
N ILE A 109 -0.46 -6.58 7.64
CA ILE A 109 -1.75 -5.99 8.05
C ILE A 109 -1.53 -5.02 9.20
N PRO A 110 -2.29 -3.91 9.26
CA PRO A 110 -2.21 -3.00 10.39
C PRO A 110 -2.51 -3.68 11.74
N SER A 111 -1.89 -3.18 12.81
CA SER A 111 -2.02 -3.73 14.17
C SER A 111 -3.43 -3.48 14.61
N GLY A 112 -4.36 -3.26 14.63
CA GLY A 112 -5.69 -2.96 15.18
C GLY A 112 -6.83 -3.46 14.30
N VAL A 113 -6.50 -4.24 13.25
CA VAL A 113 -7.54 -4.78 12.35
C VAL A 113 -8.42 -5.80 13.07
N THR A 114 -9.72 -5.75 12.80
CA THR A 114 -10.70 -6.69 13.32
C THR A 114 -10.49 -8.10 12.75
N SER A 115 -11.09 -9.10 13.41
CA SER A 115 -11.07 -10.49 12.89
C SER A 115 -11.73 -10.62 11.51
N VAL A 116 -12.72 -9.78 11.22
CA VAL A 116 -13.41 -9.76 9.91
C VAL A 116 -12.49 -9.20 8.84
N GLU A 117 -11.81 -8.08 9.08
CA GLU A 117 -10.84 -7.47 8.18
C GLU A 117 -9.64 -8.39 7.93
N ARG A 118 -9.11 -9.01 8.98
CA ARG A 118 -8.05 -10.03 8.90
C ARG A 118 -8.46 -11.20 8.00
N ARG A 119 -9.68 -11.69 8.14
CA ARG A 119 -10.23 -12.73 7.29
C ARG A 119 -10.36 -12.28 5.84
N ALA A 120 -10.85 -11.06 5.60
CA ALA A 120 -10.99 -10.51 4.24
C ALA A 120 -9.64 -10.46 3.50
N VAL A 121 -8.58 -9.96 4.13
CA VAL A 121 -7.23 -9.94 3.54
C VAL A 121 -6.74 -11.35 3.21
N ARG A 122 -6.97 -12.31 4.12
CA ARG A 122 -6.57 -13.70 3.90
C ARG A 122 -7.31 -14.35 2.72
N GLU A 123 -8.63 -14.15 2.64
CA GLU A 123 -9.47 -14.69 1.55
C GLU A 123 -9.08 -14.05 0.21
N ALA A 124 -8.88 -12.74 0.15
CA ALA A 124 -8.40 -12.05 -1.05
C ALA A 124 -7.03 -12.59 -1.52
N GLY A 125 -6.11 -12.83 -0.60
CA GLY A 125 -4.79 -13.41 -0.91
C GLY A 125 -4.88 -14.85 -1.45
N LEU A 126 -5.82 -15.66 -0.94
CA LEU A 126 -6.02 -17.05 -1.39
C LEU A 126 -6.51 -17.15 -2.84
N ALA A 127 -7.08 -16.10 -3.42
CA ALA A 127 -7.44 -16.07 -4.83
C ALA A 127 -6.24 -16.21 -5.79
N GLY A 128 -5.03 -15.86 -5.32
CA GLY A 128 -3.78 -15.97 -6.11
C GLY A 128 -2.73 -16.90 -5.51
N ALA A 129 -2.99 -17.52 -4.36
CA ALA A 129 -2.02 -18.27 -3.60
C ALA A 129 -2.58 -19.58 -3.03
N ARG A 130 -1.70 -20.53 -2.70
CA ARG A 130 -2.08 -21.78 -2.03
C ARG A 130 -2.14 -21.68 -0.51
N GLU A 131 -1.45 -20.70 0.06
CA GLU A 131 -1.32 -20.51 1.49
C GLU A 131 -1.06 -19.03 1.79
N VAL A 132 -1.74 -18.49 2.80
CA VAL A 132 -1.63 -17.08 3.22
C VAL A 132 -1.40 -17.01 4.73
N HIS A 133 -0.31 -16.36 5.10
CA HIS A 133 0.02 -15.96 6.46
C HIS A 133 -0.11 -14.45 6.59
N LEU A 134 -0.57 -13.98 7.74
CA LEU A 134 -0.66 -12.55 8.04
C LEU A 134 0.37 -12.20 9.11
N ILE A 135 1.00 -11.06 8.96
CA ILE A 135 1.96 -10.49 9.92
C ILE A 135 1.55 -9.05 10.22
N ASP A 136 1.69 -8.61 11.46
CA ASP A 136 1.45 -7.21 11.81
C ASP A 136 2.52 -6.32 11.18
N GLU A 137 2.11 -5.24 10.52
CA GLU A 137 3.00 -4.33 9.76
C GLU A 137 4.17 -3.80 10.59
N PRO A 138 4.00 -3.35 11.85
CA PRO A 138 5.14 -2.91 12.65
C PRO A 138 6.18 -4.01 12.91
N VAL A 139 5.76 -5.28 13.02
CA VAL A 139 6.68 -6.41 13.17
C VAL A 139 7.46 -6.62 11.88
N ALA A 140 6.77 -6.60 10.74
CA ALA A 140 7.42 -6.73 9.43
C ALA A 140 8.39 -5.58 9.16
N ALA A 141 7.99 -4.34 9.47
CA ALA A 141 8.82 -3.14 9.33
C ALA A 141 10.07 -3.22 10.22
N ALA A 142 9.93 -3.61 11.47
CA ALA A 142 11.07 -3.77 12.40
C ALA A 142 12.06 -4.84 11.93
N ILE A 143 11.56 -5.98 11.41
CA ILE A 143 12.40 -7.02 10.82
C ILE A 143 13.11 -6.48 9.57
N GLY A 144 12.40 -5.77 8.71
CA GLY A 144 12.95 -5.16 7.50
C GLY A 144 14.03 -4.11 7.78
N ALA A 145 13.86 -3.35 8.86
CA ALA A 145 14.85 -2.40 9.37
C ALA A 145 16.03 -3.07 10.12
N SER A 146 16.04 -4.41 10.19
CA SER A 146 17.07 -5.18 10.93
C SER A 146 17.18 -4.80 12.41
N LEU A 147 16.04 -4.43 13.03
CA LEU A 147 16.00 -4.13 14.45
C LEU A 147 16.08 -5.43 15.29
N PRO A 148 16.65 -5.37 16.50
CA PRO A 148 16.86 -6.54 17.34
C PRO A 148 15.58 -6.99 18.05
N VAL A 149 14.53 -7.32 17.29
CA VAL A 149 13.17 -7.61 17.80
C VAL A 149 13.10 -8.86 18.70
N THR A 150 14.06 -9.79 18.58
CA THR A 150 14.12 -11.02 19.39
C THR A 150 14.85 -10.86 20.70
N GLU A 151 15.55 -9.74 20.90
CA GLU A 151 16.32 -9.48 22.12
C GLU A 151 15.42 -9.00 23.27
N PRO A 152 15.87 -9.13 24.54
CA PRO A 152 15.11 -8.65 25.71
C PRO A 152 15.27 -7.14 25.92
N ILE A 153 15.13 -6.37 24.87
CA ILE A 153 15.16 -4.90 24.88
C ILE A 153 13.91 -4.37 24.18
N GLY A 154 13.43 -3.21 24.64
CA GLY A 154 12.33 -2.53 23.97
C GLY A 154 12.80 -1.86 22.69
N THR A 155 12.29 -2.28 21.54
CA THR A 155 12.57 -1.69 20.23
C THR A 155 11.31 -1.00 19.73
N MET A 156 11.41 0.30 19.46
CA MET A 156 10.29 1.09 18.96
C MET A 156 10.38 1.27 17.45
N ILE A 157 9.26 1.09 16.78
CA ILE A 157 9.05 1.37 15.36
C ILE A 157 7.91 2.37 15.19
N VAL A 158 8.06 3.30 14.26
CA VAL A 158 7.00 4.19 13.79
C VAL A 158 6.88 3.98 12.29
N ASP A 159 5.72 3.56 11.84
CA ASP A 159 5.39 3.34 10.44
C ASP A 159 4.31 4.34 10.01
N ILE A 160 4.59 5.13 8.98
CA ILE A 160 3.68 6.17 8.47
C ILE A 160 3.36 5.84 7.02
N GLY A 161 2.18 5.27 6.80
CA GLY A 161 1.70 4.87 5.49
C GLY A 161 0.90 5.95 4.76
N GLY A 162 0.06 5.52 3.81
CA GLY A 162 -0.93 6.36 3.16
C GLY A 162 -2.15 6.61 4.04
N GLY A 163 -2.75 5.55 4.58
CA GLY A 163 -4.00 5.61 5.35
C GLY A 163 -3.84 5.45 6.86
N THR A 164 -2.70 4.93 7.34
CA THR A 164 -2.47 4.63 8.76
C THR A 164 -1.09 5.09 9.22
N THR A 165 -1.00 5.50 10.47
CA THR A 165 0.26 5.66 11.21
C THR A 165 0.25 4.69 12.38
N GLU A 166 1.27 3.86 12.47
CA GLU A 166 1.43 2.85 13.49
C GLU A 166 2.68 3.09 14.34
N VAL A 167 2.52 2.91 15.64
CA VAL A 167 3.64 2.97 16.59
C VAL A 167 3.62 1.68 17.40
N ALA A 168 4.71 0.95 17.42
CA ALA A 168 4.81 -0.27 18.20
C ALA A 168 6.13 -0.36 18.97
N VAL A 169 6.06 -0.99 20.15
CA VAL A 169 7.22 -1.41 20.92
C VAL A 169 7.27 -2.94 20.90
N LEU A 170 8.40 -3.45 20.44
CA LEU A 170 8.64 -4.88 20.27
C LEU A 170 9.73 -5.34 21.25
N SER A 171 9.60 -6.55 21.79
CA SER A 171 10.61 -7.20 22.62
C SER A 171 10.41 -8.70 22.61
N LEU A 172 11.47 -9.49 22.67
CA LEU A 172 11.45 -10.96 22.71
C LEU A 172 10.61 -11.60 21.61
N GLY A 173 10.61 -11.00 20.41
CA GLY A 173 9.85 -11.48 19.25
C GLY A 173 8.35 -11.20 19.27
N GLY A 174 7.86 -10.42 20.25
CA GLY A 174 6.45 -10.07 20.40
C GLY A 174 6.20 -8.56 20.48
N THR A 175 4.97 -8.17 20.21
CA THR A 175 4.49 -6.79 20.39
C THR A 175 4.12 -6.57 21.84
N VAL A 176 4.80 -5.63 22.50
CA VAL A 176 4.55 -5.22 23.89
C VAL A 176 3.44 -4.18 23.96
N LEU A 177 3.48 -3.22 23.04
CA LEU A 177 2.51 -2.14 22.89
C LEU A 177 2.39 -1.80 21.42
N SER A 178 1.19 -1.53 20.95
CA SER A 178 0.95 -1.05 19.58
C SER A 178 -0.28 -0.14 19.59
N GLU A 179 -0.12 0.97 18.89
CA GLU A 179 -1.18 1.95 18.63
C GLU A 179 -1.23 2.23 17.14
N SER A 180 -2.43 2.28 16.58
CA SER A 180 -2.68 2.59 15.18
C SER A 180 -3.70 3.72 15.07
N VAL A 181 -3.39 4.73 14.28
CA VAL A 181 -4.29 5.84 13.98
C VAL A 181 -4.51 5.95 12.48
N ARG A 182 -5.75 6.24 12.08
CA ARG A 182 -6.14 6.44 10.67
C ARG A 182 -5.92 7.89 10.26
N VAL A 183 -4.70 8.37 10.46
CA VAL A 183 -4.22 9.70 10.06
C VAL A 183 -2.81 9.52 9.52
N ALA A 184 -2.63 9.76 8.22
CA ALA A 184 -1.37 9.54 7.54
C ALA A 184 -1.23 10.37 6.25
N GLY A 185 -0.61 9.82 5.23
CA GLY A 185 -0.29 10.55 3.99
C GLY A 185 -1.51 11.10 3.23
N ASP A 186 -2.65 10.42 3.29
CA ASP A 186 -3.86 10.82 2.56
C ASP A 186 -4.54 12.02 3.24
N GLU A 187 -4.57 12.08 4.58
CA GLU A 187 -5.07 13.24 5.33
C GLU A 187 -4.20 14.48 5.12
N ILE A 188 -2.90 14.30 4.89
CA ILE A 188 -2.01 15.41 4.52
C ILE A 188 -2.39 15.93 3.13
N ASN A 189 -2.67 15.05 2.15
CA ASN A 189 -3.12 15.44 0.82
C ASN A 189 -4.44 16.23 0.90
N ASP A 190 -5.41 15.72 1.67
CA ASP A 190 -6.71 16.38 1.87
C ASP A 190 -6.57 17.75 2.55
N SER A 191 -5.66 17.86 3.51
CA SER A 191 -5.34 19.11 4.18
C SER A 191 -4.75 20.15 3.21
N ILE A 192 -3.84 19.73 2.32
CA ILE A 192 -3.27 20.58 1.26
C ILE A 192 -4.37 21.05 0.30
N ALA A 193 -5.19 20.12 -0.20
CA ALA A 193 -6.29 20.44 -1.12
C ALA A 193 -7.30 21.42 -0.48
N THR A 194 -7.63 21.18 0.80
CA THR A 194 -8.52 22.05 1.59
C THR A 194 -7.91 23.44 1.79
N TYR A 195 -6.64 23.54 2.09
CA TYR A 195 -5.94 24.82 2.22
C TYR A 195 -5.97 25.61 0.92
N LEU A 196 -5.60 25.00 -0.20
CA LEU A 196 -5.64 25.66 -1.52
C LEU A 196 -7.04 26.15 -1.88
N LYS A 197 -8.06 25.34 -1.60
CA LYS A 197 -9.46 25.73 -1.83
C LYS A 197 -9.90 26.91 -0.95
N LYS A 198 -9.56 26.88 0.35
CA LYS A 198 -10.02 27.92 1.30
C LYS A 198 -9.25 29.23 1.18
N VAL A 199 -7.93 29.17 0.97
CA VAL A 199 -7.07 30.36 0.99
C VAL A 199 -6.90 30.96 -0.41
N HIS A 200 -6.82 30.10 -1.43
CA HIS A 200 -6.53 30.52 -2.80
C HIS A 200 -7.70 30.36 -3.77
N ASN A 201 -8.86 29.89 -3.31
CA ASN A 201 -10.02 29.55 -4.15
C ASN A 201 -9.66 28.58 -5.30
N LEU A 202 -8.64 27.76 -5.11
CA LEU A 202 -8.11 26.85 -6.11
C LEU A 202 -8.45 25.41 -5.74
N VAL A 203 -9.28 24.75 -6.54
CA VAL A 203 -9.61 23.33 -6.39
C VAL A 203 -8.60 22.51 -7.16
N VAL A 204 -7.92 21.61 -6.45
CA VAL A 204 -6.95 20.67 -7.03
C VAL A 204 -7.42 19.24 -6.79
N GLY A 205 -7.01 18.31 -7.67
CA GLY A 205 -7.24 16.88 -7.47
C GLY A 205 -6.24 16.28 -6.48
N GLU A 206 -6.56 15.07 -5.97
CA GLU A 206 -5.75 14.30 -5.03
C GLU A 206 -4.29 14.16 -5.51
N ARG A 207 -4.08 13.79 -6.78
CA ARG A 207 -2.75 13.66 -7.37
C ARG A 207 -1.92 14.95 -7.27
N THR A 208 -2.55 16.10 -7.50
CA THR A 208 -1.86 17.40 -7.41
C THR A 208 -1.47 17.70 -5.96
N ALA A 209 -2.35 17.38 -4.99
CA ALA A 209 -2.06 17.54 -3.57
C ALA A 209 -0.92 16.62 -3.12
N GLU A 210 -0.92 15.36 -3.57
CA GLU A 210 0.17 14.41 -3.35
C GLU A 210 1.50 14.90 -3.94
N ASP A 211 1.49 15.41 -5.18
CA ASP A 211 2.68 15.99 -5.84
C ASP A 211 3.24 17.18 -5.04
N ILE A 212 2.38 18.05 -4.50
CA ILE A 212 2.79 19.16 -3.63
C ILE A 212 3.47 18.63 -2.38
N LYS A 213 2.83 17.69 -1.67
CA LYS A 213 3.37 17.06 -0.47
C LYS A 213 4.76 16.49 -0.70
N ILE A 214 4.94 15.73 -1.79
CA ILE A 214 6.20 15.03 -2.07
C ILE A 214 7.30 16.02 -2.48
N LYS A 215 6.96 17.04 -3.28
CA LYS A 215 7.98 17.94 -3.88
C LYS A 215 8.47 19.04 -2.94
N ILE A 216 7.57 19.57 -2.10
CA ILE A 216 7.88 20.72 -1.24
C ILE A 216 7.50 20.51 0.24
N GLY A 217 6.93 19.34 0.60
CA GLY A 217 6.63 19.02 2.00
C GLY A 217 7.89 18.79 2.81
N SER A 218 7.92 19.32 4.04
CA SER A 218 8.98 19.07 5.00
C SER A 218 8.39 18.90 6.40
N ALA A 219 8.84 17.88 7.12
CA ALA A 219 8.46 17.65 8.50
C ALA A 219 9.29 18.49 9.50
N PHE A 220 10.38 19.08 9.04
CA PHE A 220 11.26 19.89 9.86
C PHE A 220 11.58 21.21 9.15
N PRO A 221 11.40 22.38 9.82
CA PRO A 221 11.74 23.67 9.26
C PRO A 221 13.21 23.71 8.81
N ASN A 222 13.44 24.07 7.56
CA ASN A 222 14.78 24.15 6.99
C ASN A 222 14.79 25.30 5.96
N ASP A 223 15.76 26.20 6.06
CA ASP A 223 15.91 27.36 5.18
C ASP A 223 15.96 27.02 3.69
N ASP A 224 16.41 25.82 3.34
CA ASP A 224 16.44 25.35 1.95
C ASP A 224 15.05 24.97 1.43
N PHE A 225 14.19 24.40 2.30
CA PHE A 225 12.80 24.06 1.93
C PHE A 225 11.90 25.29 1.90
N ASP A 226 12.11 26.28 2.78
CA ASP A 226 11.33 27.53 2.82
C ASP A 226 11.45 28.34 1.51
N LYS A 227 12.48 28.08 0.71
CA LYS A 227 12.71 28.70 -0.61
C LYS A 227 12.16 27.86 -1.77
N THR A 228 11.70 26.64 -1.51
CA THR A 228 11.21 25.75 -2.56
C THR A 228 9.79 26.14 -2.95
N SER A 229 9.53 26.29 -4.24
CA SER A 229 8.21 26.59 -4.78
C SER A 229 7.88 25.72 -5.98
N ILE A 230 6.60 25.43 -6.19
CA ILE A 230 6.10 24.74 -7.36
C ILE A 230 4.93 25.51 -7.98
N GLU A 231 4.78 25.40 -9.30
CA GLU A 231 3.61 25.91 -10.00
C GLU A 231 2.47 24.90 -9.86
N VAL A 232 1.31 25.36 -9.40
CA VAL A 232 0.11 24.53 -9.20
C VAL A 232 -0.99 24.98 -10.13
N ARG A 233 -1.63 24.02 -10.83
CA ARG A 233 -2.78 24.26 -11.69
C ARG A 233 -4.01 23.58 -11.11
N GLY A 234 -5.14 24.28 -11.16
CA GLY A 234 -6.41 23.79 -10.66
C GLY A 234 -7.59 24.62 -11.18
N LEU A 235 -8.81 24.25 -10.77
CA LEU A 235 -10.01 25.01 -11.08
C LEU A 235 -10.14 26.17 -10.11
N HIS A 236 -10.11 27.41 -10.62
CA HIS A 236 -10.35 28.60 -9.80
C HIS A 236 -11.86 28.83 -9.63
N LEU A 237 -12.32 28.98 -8.37
CA LEU A 237 -13.78 29.05 -8.08
C LEU A 237 -14.43 30.40 -8.38
N LEU A 238 -13.65 31.46 -8.56
CA LEU A 238 -14.14 32.84 -8.73
C LEU A 238 -13.86 33.42 -10.12
N SER A 239 -13.28 32.66 -11.04
CA SER A 239 -12.95 33.12 -12.40
C SER A 239 -13.61 32.26 -13.46
#